data_0862f66e0f5628d09045b116aad06dbe
#
_entry.id   0862f66e0f5628d09045b116aad06dbe
#
_cell.length_a   1.000
_cell.length_b   1.000
_cell.length_c   1.000
_cell.angle_alpha   90.00
_cell.angle_beta   90.00
_cell.angle_gamma   90.00
#
_symmetry.space_group_name_H-M   'P 1'
#
loop_
_entity.id
_entity.type
_entity.pdbx_description
1 polymer ?
#
loop_
_entity_poly.entity_id
_entity_poly.type
_entity_poly.pdbx_seq_one_letter_code
_entity_poly.pdbx_strand_id
1 'polypeptide(L)'
;GVWPFAFMNFAITIIDIYWLWRLYRERHDAAVYRVLAVDADNAFLRHVFDVHGPDIATHAPTVDVAADAGTAAGGTRHTFLVVRGDEAVGVVAVTDEGDGLGRVDLDWVKERFRDFTPGEFVYRESGALADAGFSTLEVVPREGEDEDYLRRVGFTMAADRWVRPVNA
;
A
#
# COMPACT_ATOMS: atom_id res chain seq x y z
N GLY A 1 46.36 1.31 29.51
CA GLY A 1 45.96 0.39 28.46
C GLY A 1 44.70 0.76 27.78
N VAL A 2 44.71 0.88 26.45
CA VAL A 2 43.57 1.25 25.59
C VAL A 2 42.68 0.03 25.24
N TRP A 3 43.16 -1.17 25.52
CA TRP A 3 42.50 -2.44 25.17
C TRP A 3 41.09 -2.63 25.74
N PRO A 4 40.79 -2.29 27.01
CA PRO A 4 39.44 -2.44 27.54
C PRO A 4 38.43 -1.55 26.82
N PHE A 5 38.81 -0.34 26.42
CA PHE A 5 37.93 0.56 25.66
C PHE A 5 37.71 0.05 24.25
N ALA A 6 38.71 -0.50 23.58
CA ALA A 6 38.59 -1.09 22.26
C ALA A 6 37.63 -2.31 22.28
N PHE A 7 37.76 -3.18 23.27
CA PHE A 7 36.89 -4.33 23.43
C PHE A 7 35.44 -3.92 23.72
N MET A 8 35.20 -2.92 24.57
CA MET A 8 33.89 -2.43 24.90
C MET A 8 33.21 -1.81 23.66
N ASN A 9 33.92 -0.97 22.89
CA ASN A 9 33.40 -0.38 21.67
C ASN A 9 33.06 -1.45 20.63
N PHE A 10 33.90 -2.47 20.48
CA PHE A 10 33.65 -3.58 19.59
C PHE A 10 32.37 -4.35 19.97
N ALA A 11 32.17 -4.62 21.28
CA ALA A 11 30.98 -5.29 21.78
C ALA A 11 29.71 -4.45 21.51
N ILE A 12 29.75 -3.14 21.77
CA ILE A 12 28.65 -2.21 21.48
C ILE A 12 28.33 -2.22 19.99
N THR A 13 29.35 -2.13 19.13
CA THR A 13 29.15 -2.14 17.67
C THR A 13 28.42 -3.41 17.20
N ILE A 14 28.78 -4.59 17.74
CA ILE A 14 28.08 -5.84 17.40
C ILE A 14 26.61 -5.79 17.84
N ILE A 15 26.35 -5.28 19.03
CA ILE A 15 24.98 -5.14 19.55
C ILE A 15 24.19 -4.18 18.65
N ASP A 16 24.76 -3.05 18.30
CA ASP A 16 24.11 -2.04 17.43
C ASP A 16 23.80 -2.60 16.04
N ILE A 17 24.75 -3.33 15.43
CA ILE A 17 24.54 -4.00 14.13
C ILE A 17 23.42 -5.03 14.24
N TYR A 18 23.39 -5.84 15.30
CA TYR A 18 22.33 -6.83 15.54
C TYR A 18 20.95 -6.15 15.66
N TRP A 19 20.83 -5.07 16.44
CA TRP A 19 19.59 -4.34 16.63
C TRP A 19 19.13 -3.64 15.35
N LEU A 20 20.06 -3.03 14.59
CA LEU A 20 19.75 -2.43 13.29
C LEU A 20 19.24 -3.47 12.29
N TRP A 21 19.91 -4.61 12.21
CA TRP A 21 19.49 -5.71 11.35
C TRP A 21 18.10 -6.25 11.74
N ARG A 22 17.87 -6.42 13.03
CA ARG A 22 16.58 -6.87 13.56
C ARG A 22 15.47 -5.88 13.26
N LEU A 23 15.68 -4.58 13.54
CA LEU A 23 14.74 -3.52 13.22
C LEU A 23 14.43 -3.43 11.73
N TYR A 24 15.45 -3.57 10.88
CA TYR A 24 15.27 -3.60 9.44
C TYR A 24 14.40 -4.78 9.00
N ARG A 25 14.66 -5.96 9.52
CA ARG A 25 13.89 -7.16 9.21
C ARG A 25 12.44 -7.05 9.68
N GLU A 26 12.20 -6.56 10.90
CA GLU A 26 10.85 -6.38 11.44
C GLU A 26 10.03 -5.33 10.66
N ARG A 27 10.69 -4.34 10.04
CA ARG A 27 10.02 -3.35 9.19
C ARG A 27 9.49 -3.94 7.89
N HIS A 28 10.18 -4.93 7.33
CA HIS A 28 9.88 -5.55 6.03
C HIS A 28 9.18 -6.92 6.19
N ASP A 29 8.63 -7.21 7.36
CA ASP A 29 7.89 -8.44 7.57
C ASP A 29 6.43 -8.25 7.10
N ALA A 30 6.14 -8.80 5.91
CA ALA A 30 4.81 -8.79 5.31
C ALA A 30 3.77 -9.53 6.18
N ALA A 31 4.19 -10.49 7.00
CA ALA A 31 3.31 -11.27 7.87
C ALA A 31 2.55 -10.45 8.94
N VAL A 32 2.97 -9.20 9.18
CA VAL A 32 2.28 -8.29 10.12
C VAL A 32 1.18 -7.46 9.48
N TYR A 33 1.08 -7.46 8.13
CA TYR A 33 0.06 -6.70 7.41
C TYR A 33 -1.20 -7.54 7.21
N ARG A 34 -2.35 -6.86 7.15
CA ARG A 34 -3.63 -7.43 6.74
C ARG A 34 -4.35 -6.47 5.83
N VAL A 35 -5.08 -7.00 4.87
CA VAL A 35 -5.97 -6.23 4.00
C VAL A 35 -7.40 -6.51 4.42
N LEU A 36 -8.15 -5.46 4.68
CA LEU A 36 -9.55 -5.51 5.08
C LEU A 36 -10.38 -4.83 3.99
N ALA A 37 -11.25 -5.57 3.35
CA ALA A 37 -12.28 -4.96 2.52
C ALA A 37 -13.26 -4.21 3.43
N VAL A 38 -13.54 -2.96 3.11
CA VAL A 38 -14.41 -2.09 3.90
C VAL A 38 -15.42 -1.38 3.02
N ASP A 39 -16.61 -1.18 3.57
CA ASP A 39 -17.63 -0.38 2.91
C ASP A 39 -17.28 1.11 2.98
N ALA A 40 -17.78 1.86 2.02
CA ALA A 40 -17.54 3.28 1.90
C ALA A 40 -18.02 4.10 3.11
N ASP A 41 -19.04 3.64 3.82
CA ASP A 41 -19.58 4.26 5.03
C ASP A 41 -18.85 3.86 6.33
N ASN A 42 -17.76 3.08 6.22
CA ASN A 42 -17.00 2.62 7.35
C ASN A 42 -16.42 3.81 8.15
N ALA A 43 -16.73 3.86 9.45
CA ALA A 43 -16.33 4.98 10.31
C ALA A 43 -14.81 5.11 10.47
N PHE A 44 -14.08 3.97 10.44
CA PHE A 44 -12.64 3.98 10.53
C PHE A 44 -11.99 4.48 9.24
N LEU A 45 -12.53 4.09 8.08
CA LEU A 45 -12.11 4.62 6.78
C LEU A 45 -12.29 6.14 6.74
N ARG A 46 -13.46 6.64 7.14
CA ARG A 46 -13.71 8.10 7.23
C ARG A 46 -12.70 8.80 8.12
N HIS A 47 -12.42 8.24 9.29
CA HIS A 47 -11.41 8.80 10.19
C HIS A 47 -10.01 8.87 9.53
N VAL A 48 -9.61 7.84 8.78
CA VAL A 48 -8.33 7.83 8.03
C VAL A 48 -8.30 8.99 7.03
N PHE A 49 -9.40 9.23 6.33
CA PHE A 49 -9.51 10.33 5.37
C PHE A 49 -9.55 11.70 6.02
N ASP A 50 -10.24 11.85 7.15
CA ASP A 50 -10.26 13.10 7.92
C ASP A 50 -8.85 13.49 8.40
N VAL A 51 -8.06 12.52 8.83
CA VAL A 51 -6.72 12.78 9.36
C VAL A 51 -5.67 12.93 8.26
N HIS A 52 -5.76 12.13 7.19
CA HIS A 52 -4.74 12.04 6.15
C HIS A 52 -5.16 12.62 4.80
N GLY A 53 -6.36 13.22 4.72
CA GLY A 53 -6.90 13.78 3.48
C GLY A 53 -5.95 14.70 2.70
N PRO A 54 -5.27 15.65 3.34
CA PRO A 54 -4.30 16.51 2.64
C PRO A 54 -3.15 15.73 1.99
N ASP A 55 -2.62 14.69 2.64
CA ASP A 55 -1.56 13.84 2.08
C ASP A 55 -2.10 12.92 0.97
N ILE A 56 -3.30 12.37 1.15
CA ILE A 56 -3.99 11.57 0.13
C ILE A 56 -4.24 12.39 -1.13
N ALA A 57 -4.72 13.61 -1.00
CA ALA A 57 -5.01 14.50 -2.12
C ALA A 57 -3.77 14.85 -2.95
N THR A 58 -2.57 14.84 -2.37
CA THR A 58 -1.33 15.05 -3.14
C THR A 58 -0.98 13.87 -4.03
N HIS A 59 -1.41 12.66 -3.66
CA HIS A 59 -1.12 11.42 -4.40
C HIS A 59 -2.26 10.99 -5.32
N ALA A 60 -3.49 11.41 -5.02
CA ALA A 60 -4.67 11.10 -5.81
C ALA A 60 -5.62 12.31 -5.91
N PRO A 61 -5.23 13.38 -6.59
CA PRO A 61 -5.97 14.64 -6.63
C PRO A 61 -7.35 14.53 -7.31
N THR A 62 -7.60 13.47 -8.04
CA THR A 62 -8.87 13.24 -8.76
C THR A 62 -9.88 12.40 -7.96
N VAL A 63 -9.46 11.84 -6.83
CA VAL A 63 -10.33 11.04 -5.97
C VAL A 63 -10.95 11.93 -4.92
N ASP A 64 -12.20 12.34 -5.12
CA ASP A 64 -12.99 12.95 -4.04
C ASP A 64 -13.46 11.83 -3.10
N VAL A 65 -12.65 11.59 -2.10
CA VAL A 65 -12.81 10.50 -1.16
C VAL A 65 -14.06 10.67 -0.29
N ALA A 66 -14.54 11.90 -0.13
CA ALA A 66 -15.72 12.22 0.67
C ALA A 66 -17.02 12.09 -0.14
N ALA A 67 -16.98 12.38 -1.45
CA ALA A 67 -18.15 12.37 -2.31
C ALA A 67 -18.41 11.00 -2.96
N ASP A 68 -17.36 10.19 -3.17
CA ASP A 68 -17.40 8.95 -3.94
C ASP A 68 -17.53 7.68 -3.08
N ALA A 69 -18.09 7.81 -1.88
CA ALA A 69 -18.35 6.66 -1.04
C ALA A 69 -19.40 5.75 -1.70
N GLY A 70 -18.95 4.83 -2.55
CA GLY A 70 -19.76 3.72 -3.04
C GLY A 70 -20.04 3.65 -4.53
N THR A 71 -19.96 4.71 -5.31
CA THR A 71 -20.17 4.66 -6.77
C THR A 71 -19.20 5.60 -7.48
N ALA A 72 -18.18 5.05 -8.13
CA ALA A 72 -17.34 5.82 -9.04
C ALA A 72 -18.07 6.02 -10.38
N ALA A 73 -17.67 7.05 -11.13
CA ALA A 73 -18.08 7.17 -12.53
C ALA A 73 -17.57 5.93 -13.30
N GLY A 74 -18.42 4.92 -13.49
CA GLY A 74 -18.07 3.73 -14.26
C GLY A 74 -18.39 2.38 -13.59
N GLY A 75 -18.50 2.29 -12.26
CA GLY A 75 -18.71 0.99 -11.62
C GLY A 75 -18.76 1.02 -10.10
N THR A 76 -18.84 -0.15 -9.49
CA THR A 76 -18.79 -0.31 -8.02
C THR A 76 -17.36 -0.14 -7.54
N ARG A 77 -17.15 0.70 -6.54
CA ARG A 77 -15.84 0.90 -5.92
C ARG A 77 -15.64 -0.07 -4.76
N HIS A 78 -14.55 -0.80 -4.79
CA HIS A 78 -14.06 -1.63 -3.70
C HIS A 78 -12.94 -0.90 -2.97
N THR A 79 -13.05 -0.79 -1.65
CA THR A 79 -12.04 -0.12 -0.84
C THR A 79 -11.41 -1.10 0.13
N PHE A 80 -10.10 -1.06 0.19
CA PHE A 80 -9.28 -1.93 1.03
C PHE A 80 -8.44 -1.09 1.98
N LEU A 81 -8.57 -1.36 3.28
CA LEU A 81 -7.67 -0.83 4.31
C LEU A 81 -6.51 -1.79 4.51
N VAL A 82 -5.30 -1.28 4.42
CA VAL A 82 -4.09 -2.00 4.82
C VAL A 82 -3.81 -1.66 6.28
N VAL A 83 -3.79 -2.67 7.13
CA VAL A 83 -3.57 -2.49 8.55
C VAL A 83 -2.33 -3.27 9.02
N ARG A 84 -1.62 -2.68 9.99
CA ARG A 84 -0.54 -3.32 10.72
C ARG A 84 -0.88 -3.30 12.21
N GLY A 85 -1.24 -4.48 12.74
CA GLY A 85 -1.83 -4.54 14.09
C GLY A 85 -3.18 -3.83 14.12
N ASP A 86 -3.27 -2.75 14.89
CA ASP A 86 -4.44 -1.89 15.05
C ASP A 86 -4.36 -0.57 14.27
N GLU A 87 -3.26 -0.35 13.55
CA GLU A 87 -3.02 0.89 12.81
C GLU A 87 -3.34 0.72 11.33
N ALA A 88 -4.14 1.66 10.76
CA ALA A 88 -4.27 1.81 9.32
C ALA A 88 -2.98 2.43 8.75
N VAL A 89 -2.35 1.73 7.82
CA VAL A 89 -1.09 2.13 7.18
C VAL A 89 -1.24 2.50 5.71
N GLY A 90 -2.35 2.09 5.08
CA GLY A 90 -2.64 2.43 3.69
C GLY A 90 -4.09 2.21 3.31
N VAL A 91 -4.47 2.75 2.17
CA VAL A 91 -5.79 2.61 1.54
C VAL A 91 -5.60 2.35 0.05
N VAL A 92 -6.26 1.31 -0.45
CA VAL A 92 -6.36 1.04 -1.88
C VAL A 92 -7.82 1.08 -2.27
N ALA A 93 -8.15 1.83 -3.33
CA ALA A 93 -9.50 1.86 -3.90
C ALA A 93 -9.46 1.44 -5.36
N VAL A 94 -10.32 0.51 -5.72
CA VAL A 94 -10.41 -0.09 -7.05
C VAL A 94 -11.84 -0.01 -7.54
N THR A 95 -12.04 0.58 -8.72
CA THR A 95 -13.34 0.58 -9.39
C THR A 95 -13.44 -0.65 -10.28
N ASP A 96 -14.53 -1.40 -10.14
CA ASP A 96 -14.85 -2.52 -11.00
C ASP A 96 -15.36 -2.03 -12.36
N GLU A 97 -14.60 -2.30 -13.40
CA GLU A 97 -14.92 -1.95 -14.80
C GLU A 97 -15.65 -3.11 -15.51
N GLY A 98 -15.93 -4.22 -14.81
CA GLY A 98 -16.54 -5.42 -15.35
C GLY A 98 -15.52 -6.47 -15.82
N ASP A 99 -16.01 -7.68 -16.06
CA ASP A 99 -15.23 -8.83 -16.55
C ASP A 99 -13.94 -9.13 -15.74
N GLY A 100 -13.94 -8.78 -14.43
CA GLY A 100 -12.81 -8.97 -13.54
C GLY A 100 -11.69 -7.93 -13.73
N LEU A 101 -11.94 -6.86 -14.48
CA LEU A 101 -11.03 -5.73 -14.63
C LEU A 101 -11.29 -4.70 -13.53
N GLY A 102 -10.25 -4.38 -12.77
CA GLY A 102 -10.27 -3.34 -11.75
C GLY A 102 -9.37 -2.17 -12.09
N ARG A 103 -9.90 -0.95 -12.07
CA ARG A 103 -9.10 0.26 -12.17
C ARG A 103 -8.71 0.76 -10.79
N VAL A 104 -7.41 0.87 -10.54
CA VAL A 104 -6.89 1.44 -9.29
C VAL A 104 -7.03 2.96 -9.33
N ASP A 105 -7.92 3.49 -8.51
CA ASP A 105 -8.15 4.93 -8.41
C ASP A 105 -7.29 5.58 -7.33
N LEU A 106 -7.06 4.85 -6.23
CA LEU A 106 -6.25 5.28 -5.10
C LEU A 106 -5.33 4.14 -4.67
N ASP A 107 -4.06 4.46 -4.53
CA ASP A 107 -3.07 3.65 -3.83
C ASP A 107 -2.27 4.61 -2.94
N TRP A 108 -2.64 4.65 -1.67
CA TRP A 108 -2.02 5.54 -0.70
C TRP A 108 -1.49 4.74 0.49
N VAL A 109 -0.26 5.08 0.87
CA VAL A 109 0.41 4.54 2.04
C VAL A 109 0.92 5.70 2.89
N LYS A 110 0.73 5.59 4.20
CA LYS A 110 1.22 6.54 5.19
C LYS A 110 2.72 6.74 5.07
N GLU A 111 3.21 7.98 5.09
CA GLU A 111 4.58 8.36 4.79
C GLU A 111 5.65 7.47 5.46
N ARG A 112 5.48 7.17 6.75
CA ARG A 112 6.44 6.34 7.50
C ARG A 112 6.50 4.86 7.08
N PHE A 113 5.56 4.40 6.25
CA PHE A 113 5.47 3.04 5.73
C PHE A 113 5.67 2.97 4.20
N ARG A 114 6.13 4.05 3.57
CA ARG A 114 6.41 4.10 2.12
C ARG A 114 7.74 3.42 1.78
N ASP A 115 7.99 2.26 2.38
CA ASP A 115 9.12 1.39 2.10
C ASP A 115 8.79 0.27 1.10
N PHE A 116 7.65 0.41 0.38
CA PHE A 116 7.06 -0.50 -0.60
C PHE A 116 6.42 -1.77 -0.02
N THR A 117 6.72 -2.17 1.20
CA THR A 117 6.21 -3.41 1.81
C THR A 117 4.67 -3.48 1.84
N PRO A 118 3.92 -2.42 2.24
CA PRO A 118 2.46 -2.48 2.22
C PRO A 118 1.88 -2.69 0.82
N GLY A 119 2.42 -2.02 -0.20
CA GLY A 119 1.98 -2.18 -1.59
C GLY A 119 2.30 -3.57 -2.13
N GLU A 120 3.53 -4.07 -1.94
CA GLU A 120 3.88 -5.45 -2.32
C GLU A 120 2.95 -6.46 -1.66
N PHE A 121 2.63 -6.27 -0.38
CA PHE A 121 1.72 -7.15 0.34
C PHE A 121 0.31 -7.14 -0.27
N VAL A 122 -0.27 -5.95 -0.53
CA VAL A 122 -1.61 -5.84 -1.12
C VAL A 122 -1.68 -6.54 -2.46
N TYR A 123 -0.72 -6.24 -3.33
CA TYR A 123 -0.78 -6.70 -4.71
C TYR A 123 -0.29 -8.13 -4.90
N ARG A 124 0.59 -8.66 -4.06
CA ARG A 124 1.24 -9.96 -4.28
C ARG A 124 0.85 -11.06 -3.32
N GLU A 125 0.51 -10.70 -2.08
CA GLU A 125 0.43 -11.68 -0.99
C GLU A 125 -0.95 -11.79 -0.34
N SER A 126 -1.76 -10.71 -0.37
CA SER A 126 -2.97 -10.66 0.45
C SER A 126 -4.13 -11.52 -0.08
N GLY A 127 -4.17 -11.81 -1.37
CA GLY A 127 -5.33 -12.45 -2.03
C GLY A 127 -6.60 -11.59 -2.06
N ALA A 128 -6.67 -10.49 -1.34
CA ALA A 128 -7.90 -9.70 -1.16
C ALA A 128 -8.49 -9.17 -2.48
N LEU A 129 -7.66 -8.88 -3.46
CA LEU A 129 -8.11 -8.42 -4.78
C LEU A 129 -8.72 -9.57 -5.59
N ALA A 130 -8.14 -10.77 -5.52
CA ALA A 130 -8.72 -11.96 -6.14
C ALA A 130 -10.04 -12.36 -5.47
N ASP A 131 -10.10 -12.30 -4.14
CA ASP A 131 -11.33 -12.58 -3.36
C ASP A 131 -12.46 -11.58 -3.70
N ALA A 132 -12.10 -10.35 -4.08
CA ALA A 132 -13.07 -9.35 -4.56
C ALA A 132 -13.50 -9.56 -6.03
N GLY A 133 -12.96 -10.58 -6.71
CA GLY A 133 -13.34 -10.96 -8.08
C GLY A 133 -12.48 -10.35 -9.18
N PHE A 134 -11.41 -9.62 -8.84
CA PHE A 134 -10.51 -9.05 -9.85
C PHE A 134 -9.55 -10.10 -10.40
N SER A 135 -9.40 -10.14 -11.71
CA SER A 135 -8.41 -10.96 -12.43
C SER A 135 -7.29 -10.12 -13.04
N THR A 136 -7.58 -8.84 -13.28
CA THR A 136 -6.62 -7.88 -13.85
C THR A 136 -6.83 -6.52 -13.21
N LEU A 137 -5.74 -5.83 -12.93
CA LEU A 137 -5.77 -4.44 -12.48
C LEU A 137 -5.14 -3.54 -13.52
N GLU A 138 -5.67 -2.33 -13.63
CA GLU A 138 -5.07 -1.26 -14.44
C GLU A 138 -4.88 0.02 -13.63
N VAL A 139 -3.83 0.76 -13.95
CA VAL A 139 -3.58 2.12 -13.48
C VAL A 139 -3.46 3.03 -14.69
N VAL A 140 -4.23 4.11 -14.70
CA VAL A 140 -4.10 5.15 -15.72
C VAL A 140 -2.93 6.04 -15.33
N PRO A 141 -1.89 6.17 -16.18
CA PRO A 141 -0.72 6.99 -15.87
C PRO A 141 -1.10 8.45 -15.56
N ARG A 142 -0.46 9.00 -14.53
CA ARG A 142 -0.64 10.38 -14.09
C ARG A 142 0.71 11.09 -14.08
N GLU A 143 0.69 12.40 -14.21
CA GLU A 143 1.90 13.22 -14.05
C GLU A 143 2.42 13.10 -12.61
N GLY A 144 3.71 12.75 -12.46
CA GLY A 144 4.34 12.57 -11.15
C GLY A 144 4.15 11.18 -10.51
N GLU A 145 3.60 10.22 -11.25
CA GLU A 145 3.46 8.85 -10.76
C GLU A 145 4.81 8.13 -10.63
N ASP A 146 4.98 7.36 -9.55
CA ASP A 146 6.21 6.58 -9.32
C ASP A 146 6.18 5.28 -10.15
N GLU A 147 6.71 5.36 -11.37
CA GLU A 147 6.80 4.21 -12.26
C GLU A 147 7.65 3.06 -11.68
N ASP A 148 8.68 3.38 -10.89
CA ASP A 148 9.54 2.35 -10.29
C ASP A 148 8.77 1.59 -9.20
N TYR A 149 7.90 2.28 -8.48
CA TYR A 149 6.96 1.63 -7.57
C TYR A 149 6.02 0.68 -8.32
N LEU A 150 5.36 1.14 -9.38
CA LEU A 150 4.43 0.31 -10.16
C LEU A 150 5.12 -0.95 -10.71
N ARG A 151 6.33 -0.82 -11.26
CA ARG A 151 7.12 -1.98 -11.73
C ARG A 151 7.43 -2.94 -10.58
N ARG A 152 7.79 -2.43 -9.42
CA ARG A 152 8.13 -3.23 -8.24
C ARG A 152 6.94 -4.03 -7.73
N VAL A 153 5.75 -3.42 -7.64
CA VAL A 153 4.53 -4.13 -7.24
C VAL A 153 3.93 -4.99 -8.36
N GLY A 154 4.57 -5.05 -9.54
CA GLY A 154 4.30 -6.02 -10.60
C GLY A 154 3.44 -5.52 -11.74
N PHE A 155 3.23 -4.21 -11.87
CA PHE A 155 2.60 -3.64 -13.07
C PHE A 155 3.60 -3.57 -14.23
N THR A 156 3.08 -3.73 -15.43
CA THR A 156 3.81 -3.56 -16.70
C THR A 156 3.08 -2.57 -17.59
N MET A 157 3.81 -1.73 -18.31
CA MET A 157 3.21 -0.80 -19.25
C MET A 157 2.70 -1.55 -20.48
N ALA A 158 1.41 -1.43 -20.77
CA ALA A 158 0.75 -1.99 -21.94
C ALA A 158 -0.01 -0.87 -22.66
N ALA A 159 0.45 -0.48 -23.83
CA ALA A 159 -0.03 0.68 -24.59
C ALA A 159 0.08 1.98 -23.76
N ASP A 160 -1.02 2.47 -23.24
CA ASP A 160 -1.15 3.73 -22.49
C ASP A 160 -1.52 3.54 -21.01
N ARG A 161 -1.45 2.30 -20.48
CA ARG A 161 -1.85 1.95 -19.12
C ARG A 161 -0.86 1.00 -18.47
N TRP A 162 -0.75 1.08 -17.16
CA TRP A 162 -0.10 0.07 -16.36
C TRP A 162 -1.09 -1.07 -16.08
N VAL A 163 -0.70 -2.28 -16.41
CA VAL A 163 -1.56 -3.46 -16.26
C VAL A 163 -0.84 -4.53 -15.45
N ARG A 164 -1.61 -5.23 -14.62
CA ARG A 164 -1.13 -6.31 -13.79
C ARG A 164 -2.18 -7.42 -13.68
N PRO A 165 -1.81 -8.71 -13.90
CA PRO A 165 -2.67 -9.83 -13.54
C PRO A 165 -2.74 -9.96 -12.01
N VAL A 166 -3.93 -10.27 -11.50
CA VAL A 166 -4.15 -10.63 -10.10
C VAL A 166 -3.93 -12.14 -9.97
N ASN A 167 -2.99 -12.52 -9.12
CA ASN A 167 -2.74 -13.93 -8.83
C ASN A 167 -3.71 -14.38 -7.73
N ALA A 168 -4.31 -15.55 -7.92
CA ALA A 168 -5.13 -16.20 -6.92
C ALA A 168 -4.27 -16.81 -5.82
#